data_1176c10d34b4abf343e99ee398262218
#
_entry.id   1176c10d34b4abf343e99ee398262218
#
_cell.length_a   1.000
_cell.length_b   1.000
_cell.length_c   1.000
_cell.angle_alpha   90.00
_cell.angle_beta   90.00
_cell.angle_gamma   90.00
#
_symmetry.space_group_name_H-M   'P 1'
#
loop_
_entity.id
_entity.type
_entity.pdbx_description
1 polymer ?
#
loop_
_entity_poly.entity_id
_entity_poly.type
_entity_poly.pdbx_seq_one_letter_code
_entity_poly.pdbx_strand_id
1 'polypeptide(L)'
;MVLGSDRTWGNGSRGLVALGFALAVALTACSDDSGGGSESPPPTPSVARSTPSAAPSPSGPADAAAARREIKANWEKFFDPRTATRDKQAVLENGDRMGPVLQAFSGDQRGGQVRAQVTEVAFTEPTAADVKYTLMLNGATALPDASGTAVEEDGTWKVSVNTLCALVQLSGNATASALPGC
;
A
#
# COMPACT_ATOMS: atom_id res chain seq x y z
N MET A 1 -36.77 -38.84 -17.54
CA MET A 1 -37.20 -38.91 -16.13
C MET A 1 -36.27 -37.99 -15.35
N VAL A 2 -36.68 -36.72 -15.16
CA VAL A 2 -37.38 -36.19 -13.99
C VAL A 2 -36.41 -36.15 -12.79
N LEU A 3 -36.04 -35.05 -12.21
CA LEU A 3 -36.58 -33.89 -11.53
C LEU A 3 -35.36 -32.96 -11.24
N GLY A 4 -35.22 -31.71 -11.36
CA GLY A 4 -36.13 -30.70 -10.86
C GLY A 4 -35.81 -30.40 -9.39
N SER A 5 -34.95 -29.41 -9.10
CA SER A 5 -34.89 -28.79 -7.78
C SER A 5 -34.52 -27.34 -7.92
N ASP A 6 -35.57 -26.53 -8.00
CA ASP A 6 -35.60 -25.13 -7.70
C ASP A 6 -35.17 -24.92 -6.25
N ARG A 7 -34.24 -24.01 -6.02
CA ARG A 7 -34.05 -23.39 -4.70
C ARG A 7 -34.19 -21.89 -4.79
N THR A 8 -35.35 -21.51 -4.36
CA THR A 8 -35.87 -20.19 -4.03
C THR A 8 -34.87 -19.32 -3.33
N TRP A 9 -34.76 -18.14 -3.90
CA TRP A 9 -34.06 -16.99 -3.35
C TRP A 9 -34.82 -16.46 -2.12
N GLY A 10 -34.16 -16.48 -0.98
CA GLY A 10 -34.61 -15.83 0.24
C GLY A 10 -34.21 -14.34 0.21
N ASN A 11 -35.24 -13.51 0.02
CA ASN A 11 -35.19 -12.07 0.19
C ASN A 11 -35.27 -11.77 1.70
N GLY A 12 -34.27 -11.09 2.26
CA GLY A 12 -34.21 -10.76 3.69
C GLY A 12 -33.55 -9.43 3.98
N SER A 13 -34.38 -8.42 4.02
CA SER A 13 -34.55 -7.35 5.04
C SER A 13 -33.44 -6.33 5.24
N ARG A 14 -33.70 -5.18 4.75
CA ARG A 14 -33.73 -3.83 5.33
C ARG A 14 -33.29 -3.73 6.80
N GLY A 15 -32.18 -3.03 7.04
CA GLY A 15 -31.81 -2.52 8.32
C GLY A 15 -31.20 -1.12 8.16
N LEU A 16 -32.08 -0.10 8.12
CA LEU A 16 -31.72 1.30 8.28
C LEU A 16 -31.40 1.54 9.74
N VAL A 17 -30.18 1.88 10.08
CA VAL A 17 -29.84 2.51 11.36
C VAL A 17 -29.19 3.86 11.05
N ALA A 18 -30.02 4.89 11.15
CA ALA A 18 -29.59 6.27 11.19
C ALA A 18 -29.15 6.59 12.62
N LEU A 19 -27.88 6.86 12.86
CA LEU A 19 -27.41 7.51 14.07
C LEU A 19 -26.95 8.92 13.72
N GLY A 20 -27.80 9.89 14.08
CA GLY A 20 -27.47 11.29 14.05
C GLY A 20 -26.54 11.64 15.20
N PHE A 21 -25.41 12.28 14.90
CA PHE A 21 -24.58 12.94 15.89
C PHE A 21 -24.79 14.44 15.77
N ALA A 22 -25.42 15.01 16.79
CA ALA A 22 -25.56 16.44 16.99
C ALA A 22 -24.25 17.02 17.53
N LEU A 23 -23.60 17.92 16.78
CA LEU A 23 -22.50 18.75 17.26
C LEU A 23 -23.07 19.96 17.97
N ALA A 24 -22.84 20.06 19.28
CA ALA A 24 -23.08 21.26 20.06
C ALA A 24 -21.84 22.17 19.96
N VAL A 25 -22.00 23.33 19.35
CA VAL A 25 -21.00 24.41 19.34
C VAL A 25 -21.25 25.30 20.55
N ALA A 26 -20.34 25.31 21.49
CA ALA A 26 -20.33 26.26 22.61
C ALA A 26 -19.52 27.49 22.22
N LEU A 27 -20.22 28.62 22.01
CA LEU A 27 -19.64 29.95 21.94
C LEU A 27 -19.46 30.48 23.37
N THR A 28 -18.23 30.69 23.80
CA THR A 28 -17.92 31.46 24.99
C THR A 28 -17.63 32.91 24.58
N ALA A 29 -18.55 33.79 24.94
CA ALA A 29 -18.39 35.23 24.83
C ALA A 29 -17.49 35.72 26.00
N CYS A 30 -16.43 36.46 25.69
CA CYS A 30 -15.72 37.25 26.69
C CYS A 30 -16.38 38.63 26.79
N SER A 31 -16.81 38.93 28.01
CA SER A 31 -17.34 40.22 28.39
C SER A 31 -16.22 41.23 28.63
N ASP A 32 -16.43 42.45 28.12
CA ASP A 32 -15.72 43.68 28.46
C ASP A 32 -15.85 43.97 29.97
N ASP A 33 -14.74 44.36 30.56
CA ASP A 33 -14.78 45.18 31.76
C ASP A 33 -13.72 46.30 31.66
N SER A 34 -14.25 47.53 31.71
CA SER A 34 -13.49 48.77 31.65
C SER A 34 -13.00 49.15 33.04
N GLY A 35 -11.73 49.48 33.18
CA GLY A 35 -11.25 50.07 34.43
C GLY A 35 -9.77 50.46 34.46
N GLY A 36 -9.46 51.73 34.19
CA GLY A 36 -8.48 52.52 34.93
C GLY A 36 -6.98 52.37 34.69
N GLY A 37 -6.43 53.27 33.91
CA GLY A 37 -5.22 54.04 34.07
C GLY A 37 -3.97 53.46 34.75
N SER A 38 -2.95 53.23 33.94
CA SER A 38 -1.55 53.53 34.26
C SER A 38 -0.74 53.37 32.97
N GLU A 39 -0.12 54.48 32.54
CA GLU A 39 0.81 54.46 31.41
C GLU A 39 2.01 53.61 31.74
N SER A 40 2.09 52.48 31.05
CA SER A 40 3.31 51.70 30.91
C SER A 40 3.89 51.95 29.53
N PRO A 41 5.21 52.06 29.38
CA PRO A 41 5.82 52.29 28.07
C PRO A 41 5.51 51.13 27.12
N PRO A 42 5.46 51.37 25.81
CA PRO A 42 5.07 50.35 24.85
C PRO A 42 6.08 49.18 24.87
N PRO A 43 5.60 47.91 24.86
CA PRO A 43 6.50 46.78 24.77
C PRO A 43 7.21 46.85 23.43
N THR A 44 8.53 46.85 23.47
CA THR A 44 9.37 46.59 22.30
C THR A 44 8.93 45.29 21.65
N PRO A 45 8.73 45.26 20.33
CA PRO A 45 8.36 44.03 19.64
C PRO A 45 9.53 43.05 19.79
N SER A 46 9.33 42.02 20.63
CA SER A 46 10.18 40.82 20.61
C SER A 46 9.95 40.17 19.26
N VAL A 47 10.89 40.32 18.34
CA VAL A 47 10.98 39.49 17.15
C VAL A 47 11.20 38.06 17.64
N ALA A 48 10.08 37.32 17.70
CA ALA A 48 10.15 35.87 17.85
C ALA A 48 11.01 35.37 16.70
N ARG A 49 12.25 34.96 17.05
CA ARG A 49 13.14 34.29 16.11
C ARG A 49 12.42 32.99 15.74
N SER A 50 11.79 32.98 14.56
CA SER A 50 11.23 31.77 13.98
C SER A 50 12.37 30.76 13.90
N THR A 51 12.35 29.77 14.76
CA THR A 51 13.23 28.60 14.64
C THR A 51 12.93 28.03 13.25
N PRO A 52 13.93 27.85 12.37
CA PRO A 52 13.67 27.22 11.10
C PRO A 52 13.08 25.84 11.42
N SER A 53 11.82 25.64 11.01
CA SER A 53 11.21 24.33 11.02
C SER A 53 12.14 23.43 10.22
N ALA A 54 12.70 22.42 10.85
CA ALA A 54 13.54 21.45 10.16
C ALA A 54 12.71 20.95 8.96
N ALA A 55 13.25 21.17 7.75
CA ALA A 55 12.64 20.60 6.56
C ALA A 55 12.52 19.08 6.79
N PRO A 56 11.38 18.46 6.51
CA PRO A 56 11.25 17.03 6.63
C PRO A 56 12.38 16.38 5.82
N SER A 57 13.15 15.51 6.45
CA SER A 57 14.16 14.71 5.75
C SER A 57 13.47 14.02 4.58
N PRO A 58 14.06 14.01 3.37
CA PRO A 58 13.42 13.36 2.23
C PRO A 58 13.19 11.89 2.57
N SER A 59 11.90 11.51 2.68
CA SER A 59 11.49 10.13 2.95
C SER A 59 11.57 9.25 1.71
N GLY A 60 12.39 9.58 0.72
CA GLY A 60 12.45 8.87 -0.54
C GLY A 60 13.82 8.96 -1.23
N PRO A 61 14.00 8.21 -2.32
CA PRO A 61 15.23 8.19 -3.11
C PRO A 61 15.52 9.54 -3.76
N ALA A 62 16.79 9.77 -4.14
CA ALA A 62 17.24 11.01 -4.76
C ALA A 62 16.46 11.35 -6.05
N ASP A 63 16.13 10.35 -6.88
CA ASP A 63 15.22 10.48 -8.03
C ASP A 63 13.96 9.65 -7.83
N ALA A 64 13.04 10.20 -7.07
CA ALA A 64 11.75 9.56 -6.79
C ALA A 64 10.91 9.29 -8.05
N ALA A 65 11.08 10.08 -9.11
CA ALA A 65 10.33 9.90 -10.35
C ALA A 65 10.87 8.70 -11.16
N ALA A 66 12.19 8.56 -11.25
CA ALA A 66 12.82 7.40 -11.87
C ALA A 66 12.51 6.12 -11.09
N ALA A 67 12.64 6.15 -9.76
CA ALA A 67 12.34 5.03 -8.88
C ALA A 67 10.89 4.55 -9.04
N ARG A 68 9.89 5.46 -9.09
CA ARG A 68 8.49 5.07 -9.34
C ARG A 68 8.30 4.39 -10.68
N ARG A 69 8.95 4.86 -11.74
CA ARG A 69 8.85 4.22 -13.07
C ARG A 69 9.45 2.83 -13.05
N GLU A 70 10.60 2.67 -12.41
CA GLU A 70 11.28 1.39 -12.29
C GLU A 70 10.46 0.39 -11.45
N ILE A 71 9.95 0.80 -10.29
CA ILE A 71 9.06 -0.03 -9.46
C ILE A 71 7.88 -0.53 -10.29
N LYS A 72 7.19 0.34 -11.01
CA LYS A 72 6.06 -0.05 -11.87
C LYS A 72 6.47 -1.08 -12.92
N ALA A 73 7.54 -0.83 -13.64
CA ALA A 73 8.03 -1.71 -14.70
C ALA A 73 8.44 -3.09 -14.14
N ASN A 74 9.15 -3.11 -13.01
CA ASN A 74 9.60 -4.35 -12.37
C ASN A 74 8.44 -5.12 -11.73
N TRP A 75 7.41 -4.43 -11.21
CA TRP A 75 6.17 -5.06 -10.75
C TRP A 75 5.43 -5.76 -11.89
N GLU A 76 5.20 -5.05 -13.00
CA GLU A 76 4.55 -5.61 -14.19
C GLU A 76 5.35 -6.79 -14.75
N LYS A 77 6.68 -6.68 -14.83
CA LYS A 77 7.59 -7.75 -15.26
C LYS A 77 7.49 -8.97 -14.35
N PHE A 78 7.48 -8.79 -13.03
CA PHE A 78 7.39 -9.88 -12.06
C PHE A 78 6.09 -10.67 -12.21
N PHE A 79 4.96 -9.99 -12.40
CA PHE A 79 3.65 -10.59 -12.53
C PHE A 79 3.27 -11.00 -13.95
N ASP A 80 4.05 -10.64 -14.98
CA ASP A 80 3.75 -11.11 -16.34
C ASP A 80 4.00 -12.63 -16.44
N PRO A 81 2.97 -13.43 -16.82
CA PRO A 81 3.12 -14.87 -16.97
C PRO A 81 4.13 -15.28 -18.05
N ARG A 82 4.44 -14.39 -18.98
CA ARG A 82 5.43 -14.64 -20.06
C ARG A 82 6.86 -14.37 -19.62
N THR A 83 7.07 -13.74 -18.48
CA THR A 83 8.41 -13.49 -17.96
C THR A 83 9.04 -14.77 -17.46
N ALA A 84 10.22 -15.10 -17.96
CA ALA A 84 10.97 -16.28 -17.54
C ALA A 84 11.31 -16.20 -16.04
N THR A 85 11.39 -17.35 -15.36
CA THR A 85 11.70 -17.43 -13.92
C THR A 85 12.97 -16.66 -13.55
N ARG A 86 14.02 -16.77 -14.36
CA ARG A 86 15.28 -16.05 -14.14
C ARG A 86 15.09 -14.53 -14.16
N ASP A 87 14.24 -14.03 -15.06
CA ASP A 87 13.98 -12.60 -15.17
C ASP A 87 13.09 -12.10 -14.03
N LYS A 88 12.22 -12.96 -13.49
CA LYS A 88 11.48 -12.69 -12.25
C LYS A 88 12.41 -12.65 -11.04
N GLN A 89 13.40 -13.53 -10.98
CA GLN A 89 14.42 -13.51 -9.93
C GLN A 89 15.20 -12.19 -9.93
N ALA A 90 15.55 -11.65 -11.10
CA ALA A 90 16.29 -10.40 -11.19
C ALA A 90 15.54 -9.19 -10.62
N VAL A 91 14.21 -9.22 -10.57
CA VAL A 91 13.34 -8.16 -10.03
C VAL A 91 12.66 -8.53 -8.72
N LEU A 92 13.16 -9.57 -8.05
CA LEU A 92 12.73 -10.01 -6.72
C LEU A 92 13.88 -9.85 -5.73
N GLU A 93 13.58 -9.32 -4.56
CA GLU A 93 14.50 -9.25 -3.43
C GLU A 93 15.08 -10.64 -3.13
N ASN A 94 16.40 -10.75 -2.95
CA ASN A 94 17.09 -12.04 -2.75
C ASN A 94 16.73 -13.12 -3.80
N GLY A 95 16.42 -12.72 -5.03
CA GLY A 95 15.83 -13.59 -6.05
C GLY A 95 16.57 -14.89 -6.33
N ASP A 96 17.90 -14.90 -6.21
CA ASP A 96 18.72 -16.11 -6.39
C ASP A 96 18.39 -17.22 -5.39
N ARG A 97 17.94 -16.84 -4.19
CA ARG A 97 17.55 -17.76 -3.10
C ARG A 97 16.08 -18.16 -3.17
N MET A 98 15.27 -17.39 -3.91
CA MET A 98 13.82 -17.53 -3.96
C MET A 98 13.32 -18.49 -5.05
N GLY A 99 14.22 -19.24 -5.70
CA GLY A 99 13.85 -20.20 -6.75
C GLY A 99 12.71 -21.15 -6.39
N PRO A 100 12.75 -21.86 -5.24
CA PRO A 100 11.68 -22.75 -4.82
C PRO A 100 10.33 -22.04 -4.61
N VAL A 101 10.35 -20.83 -4.03
CA VAL A 101 9.14 -20.02 -3.78
C VAL A 101 8.54 -19.55 -5.10
N LEU A 102 9.37 -19.08 -6.04
CA LEU A 102 8.95 -18.70 -7.39
C LEU A 102 8.37 -19.88 -8.18
N GLN A 103 8.92 -21.08 -8.02
CA GLN A 103 8.36 -22.29 -8.63
C GLN A 103 6.98 -22.62 -8.05
N ALA A 104 6.81 -22.51 -6.74
CA ALA A 104 5.51 -22.71 -6.09
C ALA A 104 4.49 -21.65 -6.56
N PHE A 105 4.89 -20.40 -6.68
CA PHE A 105 4.05 -19.30 -7.18
C PHE A 105 3.68 -19.48 -8.65
N SER A 106 4.65 -19.81 -9.51
CA SER A 106 4.45 -19.95 -10.96
C SER A 106 3.84 -21.30 -11.35
N GLY A 107 4.00 -22.33 -10.52
CA GLY A 107 3.47 -23.68 -10.73
C GLY A 107 1.99 -23.81 -10.38
N ASP A 108 1.44 -22.89 -9.60
CA ASP A 108 0.00 -22.78 -9.43
C ASP A 108 -0.63 -22.28 -10.74
N GLN A 109 -1.65 -22.98 -11.22
CA GLN A 109 -2.37 -22.61 -12.45
C GLN A 109 -2.91 -21.17 -12.41
N ARG A 110 -3.17 -20.64 -11.23
CA ARG A 110 -3.58 -19.25 -11.02
C ARG A 110 -2.41 -18.28 -11.13
N GLY A 111 -1.27 -18.61 -10.53
CA GLY A 111 -0.04 -17.79 -10.57
C GLY A 111 0.48 -17.56 -12.00
N GLY A 112 0.31 -18.54 -12.89
CA GLY A 112 0.67 -18.45 -14.31
C GLY A 112 -0.23 -17.56 -15.17
N GLN A 113 -1.28 -16.94 -14.62
CA GLN A 113 -2.25 -16.12 -15.36
C GLN A 113 -2.50 -14.76 -14.69
N VAL A 114 -1.74 -14.46 -13.65
CA VAL A 114 -1.85 -13.21 -12.87
C VAL A 114 -1.06 -12.10 -13.54
N ARG A 115 -1.64 -10.90 -13.57
CA ARG A 115 -0.96 -9.64 -13.91
C ARG A 115 -1.19 -8.64 -12.79
N ALA A 116 -0.23 -7.78 -12.57
CA ALA A 116 -0.39 -6.66 -11.64
C ALA A 116 -0.37 -5.33 -12.39
N GLN A 117 -1.19 -4.40 -11.94
CA GLN A 117 -1.19 -3.01 -12.36
C GLN A 117 -0.94 -2.14 -11.14
N VAL A 118 0.19 -1.46 -11.08
CA VAL A 118 0.53 -0.56 -9.97
C VAL A 118 -0.30 0.72 -10.07
N THR A 119 -1.01 1.03 -8.99
CA THR A 119 -1.85 2.23 -8.87
C THR A 119 -1.17 3.34 -8.10
N GLU A 120 -0.40 3.00 -7.05
CA GLU A 120 0.28 3.98 -6.20
C GLU A 120 1.64 3.46 -5.73
N VAL A 121 2.61 4.37 -5.57
CA VAL A 121 3.92 4.10 -4.95
C VAL A 121 4.19 5.21 -3.95
N ALA A 122 4.33 4.87 -2.67
CA ALA A 122 4.65 5.76 -1.58
C ALA A 122 6.00 5.36 -0.96
N PHE A 123 7.00 6.21 -1.06
CA PHE A 123 8.30 5.94 -0.44
C PHE A 123 8.20 6.10 1.07
N THR A 124 8.64 5.10 1.80
CA THR A 124 8.75 5.10 3.27
C THR A 124 10.17 5.41 3.72
N GLU A 125 11.15 5.02 2.89
CA GLU A 125 12.59 5.22 3.10
C GLU A 125 13.28 5.48 1.76
N PRO A 126 14.54 5.92 1.74
CA PRO A 126 15.30 6.07 0.49
C PRO A 126 15.41 4.78 -0.34
N THR A 127 15.32 3.63 0.32
CA THR A 127 15.45 2.28 -0.27
C THR A 127 14.20 1.41 -0.11
N ALA A 128 13.08 1.97 0.36
CA ALA A 128 11.83 1.23 0.55
C ALA A 128 10.60 2.04 0.12
N ALA A 129 9.61 1.34 -0.42
CA ALA A 129 8.34 1.93 -0.82
C ALA A 129 7.17 0.98 -0.61
N ASP A 130 6.05 1.51 -0.16
CA ASP A 130 4.76 0.84 -0.23
C ASP A 130 4.19 0.94 -1.63
N VAL A 131 3.65 -0.16 -2.13
CA VAL A 131 3.10 -0.27 -3.47
C VAL A 131 1.66 -0.76 -3.40
N LYS A 132 0.73 0.03 -3.93
CA LYS A 132 -0.65 -0.42 -4.15
C LYS A 132 -0.81 -0.86 -5.61
N TYR A 133 -1.51 -1.95 -5.80
CA TYR A 133 -1.70 -2.52 -7.12
C TYR A 133 -3.00 -3.32 -7.21
N THR A 134 -3.47 -3.50 -8.42
CA THR A 134 -4.60 -4.38 -8.73
C THR A 134 -4.06 -5.67 -9.32
N LEU A 135 -4.47 -6.82 -8.78
CA LEU A 135 -4.21 -8.11 -9.42
C LEU A 135 -5.36 -8.47 -10.37
N MET A 136 -4.98 -8.84 -11.56
CA MET A 136 -5.89 -9.33 -12.59
C MET A 136 -5.59 -10.81 -12.86
N LEU A 137 -6.64 -11.62 -12.95
CA LEU A 137 -6.58 -13.02 -13.34
C LEU A 137 -7.37 -13.17 -14.64
N ASN A 138 -6.73 -13.65 -15.69
CA ASN A 138 -7.37 -13.77 -17.01
C ASN A 138 -8.01 -12.46 -17.53
N GLY A 139 -7.44 -11.32 -17.18
CA GLY A 139 -7.97 -10.01 -17.58
C GLY A 139 -9.11 -9.46 -16.72
N ALA A 140 -9.62 -10.23 -15.77
CA ALA A 140 -10.60 -9.77 -14.77
C ALA A 140 -9.89 -9.36 -13.46
N THR A 141 -10.41 -8.34 -12.80
CA THR A 141 -9.90 -7.93 -11.47
C THR A 141 -10.18 -9.04 -10.46
N ALA A 142 -9.12 -9.65 -9.95
CA ALA A 142 -9.19 -10.70 -8.94
C ALA A 142 -9.00 -10.14 -7.52
N LEU A 143 -8.12 -9.17 -7.36
CA LEU A 143 -7.87 -8.50 -6.08
C LEU A 143 -7.64 -7.01 -6.34
N PRO A 144 -8.65 -6.16 -6.12
CA PRO A 144 -8.46 -4.71 -6.10
C PRO A 144 -7.71 -4.30 -4.84
N ASP A 145 -7.01 -3.19 -4.89
CA ASP A 145 -6.35 -2.57 -3.73
C ASP A 145 -5.39 -3.49 -2.96
N ALA A 146 -4.70 -4.39 -3.68
CA ALA A 146 -3.63 -5.18 -3.10
C ALA A 146 -2.48 -4.27 -2.68
N SER A 147 -1.81 -4.62 -1.59
CA SER A 147 -0.65 -3.90 -1.07
C SER A 147 0.56 -4.81 -1.00
N GLY A 148 1.72 -4.23 -1.25
CA GLY A 148 3.02 -4.88 -1.12
C GLY A 148 4.11 -3.86 -0.90
N THR A 149 5.36 -4.29 -0.82
CA THR A 149 6.52 -3.42 -0.64
C THR A 149 7.55 -3.64 -1.74
N ALA A 150 8.17 -2.55 -2.17
CA ALA A 150 9.35 -2.56 -3.02
C ALA A 150 10.57 -2.21 -2.17
N VAL A 151 11.68 -2.84 -2.47
CA VAL A 151 12.99 -2.56 -1.86
C VAL A 151 14.01 -2.29 -2.96
N GLU A 152 14.94 -1.39 -2.67
CA GLU A 152 16.08 -1.15 -3.55
C GLU A 152 17.24 -2.04 -3.09
N GLU A 153 17.71 -2.87 -3.99
CA GLU A 153 18.82 -3.80 -3.77
C GLU A 153 19.77 -3.75 -4.97
N ASP A 154 21.03 -3.43 -4.72
CA ASP A 154 22.07 -3.33 -5.74
C ASP A 154 21.75 -2.35 -6.88
N GLY A 155 21.12 -1.20 -6.56
CA GLY A 155 20.75 -0.19 -7.54
C GLY A 155 19.50 -0.53 -8.36
N THR A 156 18.73 -1.54 -7.95
CA THR A 156 17.51 -1.98 -8.64
C THR A 156 16.34 -2.07 -7.66
N TRP A 157 15.21 -1.48 -8.03
CA TRP A 157 13.98 -1.60 -7.27
C TRP A 157 13.30 -2.95 -7.55
N LYS A 158 13.10 -3.73 -6.50
CA LYS A 158 12.63 -5.12 -6.57
C LYS A 158 11.33 -5.30 -5.77
N VAL A 159 10.54 -6.30 -6.16
CA VAL A 159 9.42 -6.80 -5.33
C VAL A 159 10.00 -7.42 -4.07
N SER A 160 9.46 -7.08 -2.90
CA SER A 160 9.98 -7.65 -1.64
C SER A 160 9.60 -9.13 -1.49
N VAL A 161 10.44 -9.87 -0.78
CA VAL A 161 10.16 -11.26 -0.38
C VAL A 161 8.85 -11.33 0.40
N ASN A 162 8.60 -10.38 1.31
CA ASN A 162 7.36 -10.33 2.09
C ASN A 162 6.12 -10.25 1.20
N THR A 163 6.16 -9.48 0.12
CA THR A 163 5.06 -9.40 -0.86
C THR A 163 4.82 -10.75 -1.53
N LEU A 164 5.87 -11.41 -2.00
CA LEU A 164 5.75 -12.73 -2.60
C LEU A 164 5.19 -13.76 -1.62
N CYS A 165 5.71 -13.80 -0.41
CA CYS A 165 5.26 -14.73 0.63
C CYS A 165 3.79 -14.53 1.00
N ALA A 166 3.33 -13.29 1.12
CA ALA A 166 1.93 -12.98 1.37
C ALA A 166 1.02 -13.49 0.24
N LEU A 167 1.43 -13.33 -1.02
CA LEU A 167 0.68 -13.83 -2.18
C LEU A 167 0.61 -15.34 -2.23
N VAL A 168 1.71 -16.03 -1.92
CA VAL A 168 1.73 -17.49 -1.86
C VAL A 168 0.82 -18.01 -0.74
N GLN A 169 0.77 -17.35 0.41
CA GLN A 169 -0.17 -17.67 1.49
C GLN A 169 -1.63 -17.47 1.06
N LEU A 170 -1.94 -16.38 0.35
CA LEU A 170 -3.28 -16.11 -0.18
C LEU A 170 -3.74 -17.14 -1.23
N SER A 171 -2.81 -17.76 -1.95
CA SER A 171 -3.13 -18.81 -2.92
C SER A 171 -3.62 -20.12 -2.29
N GLY A 172 -3.58 -20.22 -0.95
CA GLY A 172 -3.99 -21.41 -0.19
C GLY A 172 -2.95 -22.52 -0.17
N ASN A 173 -1.74 -22.25 -0.61
CA ASN A 173 -0.65 -23.19 -0.55
C ASN A 173 0.00 -23.13 0.85
N ALA A 174 -0.59 -23.85 1.81
CA ALA A 174 -0.17 -23.86 3.21
C ALA A 174 1.29 -24.31 3.42
N THR A 175 1.89 -25.00 2.44
CA THR A 175 3.30 -25.38 2.44
C THR A 175 4.23 -24.19 2.15
N ALA A 176 3.71 -23.09 1.66
CA ALA A 176 4.50 -21.91 1.34
C ALA A 176 5.12 -21.23 2.55
N SER A 177 4.43 -21.26 3.71
CA SER A 177 4.97 -20.71 4.97
C SER A 177 6.18 -21.53 5.51
N ALA A 178 6.40 -22.72 4.99
CA ALA A 178 7.54 -23.59 5.32
C ALA A 178 8.67 -23.50 4.28
N LEU A 179 8.50 -22.67 3.21
CA LEU A 179 9.54 -22.51 2.21
C LEU A 179 10.68 -21.63 2.76
N PRO A 180 11.95 -22.01 2.51
CA PRO A 180 13.09 -21.21 2.89
C PRO A 180 12.98 -19.80 2.26
N GLY A 181 12.94 -18.79 3.10
CA GLY A 181 12.82 -17.38 2.67
C GLY A 181 11.44 -16.74 2.95
N CYS A 182 10.44 -17.54 3.25
CA CYS A 182 9.16 -17.10 3.82
C CYS A 182 9.05 -17.51 5.29
#